data_85f3487e0fab59e7b82a8ca7403738bf
#
_entry.id   85f3487e0fab59e7b82a8ca7403738bf
#
_cell.length_a   1.000
_cell.length_b   1.000
_cell.length_c   1.000
_cell.angle_alpha   90.00
_cell.angle_beta   90.00
_cell.angle_gamma   90.00
#
_symmetry.space_group_name_H-M   'P 1'
#
loop_
_entity.id
_entity.type
_entity.pdbx_description
1 polymer ?
#
loop_
_entity_poly.entity_id
_entity_poly.type
_entity_poly.pdbx_seq_one_letter_code
_entity_poly.pdbx_strand_id
1 'polypeptide(L)'
;MKILVVSENFYPDTFAINDIVRILGERGHEVTVLTGLPDYTTSYIPEEYKHGKNREQVYHGAKVYRVPTIARRHGPIWRSLNYLSFVFSGNRAAKKIDFGEFDIIYVWEVSPVTMALPAIALKKKYKKPLFLYCMDIWPECVKAMGFKEGTFFYSKIKNLSAHIYQQCDHIAVSSKPFFDYLEKVDGCSRKKMSYLPQFASSDMLEKNFEKKPNGHFDFLYIGNIGKVQDIPCLVAAMAKLKDRKDVTFHIVGGGSEYEHAMAMVKEAGAENIVKFYGPKPFKEAMTYYKIADACMLTLDGKNRIGDTLPGKLQTYMAAGEPVIGAINGAGNEVIKESRCGLSVRAGDSDGLANAFLEYIAHQEKYANCGEAARKYFRENFTQEKHFETLEARLKEMINQ
;
A
#
# COMPACT_ATOMS: atom_id res chain seq x y z
N MET A 1 -5.08 -19.49 -17.37
CA MET A 1 -5.70 -19.99 -16.14
C MET A 1 -7.06 -19.32 -15.99
N LYS A 2 -8.01 -20.01 -15.36
CA LYS A 2 -9.30 -19.44 -14.98
C LYS A 2 -9.23 -19.08 -13.48
N ILE A 3 -9.36 -17.81 -13.15
CA ILE A 3 -9.11 -17.27 -11.81
C ILE A 3 -10.39 -16.69 -11.24
N LEU A 4 -10.83 -17.18 -10.08
CA LEU A 4 -11.94 -16.59 -9.32
C LEU A 4 -11.38 -15.64 -8.27
N VAL A 5 -11.52 -14.34 -8.49
CA VAL A 5 -11.10 -13.28 -7.57
C VAL A 5 -12.19 -13.00 -6.55
N VAL A 6 -11.83 -12.94 -5.28
CA VAL A 6 -12.72 -12.52 -4.18
C VAL A 6 -12.13 -11.29 -3.51
N SER A 7 -12.86 -10.18 -3.55
CA SER A 7 -12.50 -8.94 -2.89
C SER A 7 -13.76 -8.18 -2.49
N GLU A 8 -13.81 -7.63 -1.29
CA GLU A 8 -14.96 -6.82 -0.86
C GLU A 8 -15.09 -5.55 -1.71
N ASN A 9 -13.95 -4.92 -2.02
CA ASN A 9 -13.88 -3.67 -2.77
C ASN A 9 -13.41 -3.93 -4.20
N PHE A 10 -14.05 -3.27 -5.16
CA PHE A 10 -13.72 -3.35 -6.58
C PHE A 10 -14.25 -2.11 -7.33
N TYR A 11 -13.91 -1.99 -8.62
CA TYR A 11 -14.45 -0.97 -9.52
C TYR A 11 -15.96 -0.72 -9.28
N PRO A 12 -16.49 0.51 -9.32
CA PRO A 12 -15.84 1.76 -9.73
C PRO A 12 -14.97 2.44 -8.65
N ASP A 13 -14.97 1.93 -7.42
CA ASP A 13 -14.01 2.40 -6.42
C ASP A 13 -12.57 2.09 -6.87
N THR A 14 -11.64 3.01 -6.61
CA THR A 14 -10.26 2.90 -7.10
C THR A 14 -9.38 2.10 -6.15
N PHE A 15 -9.04 0.87 -6.55
CA PHE A 15 -8.17 -0.03 -5.82
C PHE A 15 -7.19 -0.73 -6.76
N ALA A 16 -6.04 -1.15 -6.25
CA ALA A 16 -5.03 -1.87 -7.04
C ALA A 16 -5.56 -3.19 -7.64
N ILE A 17 -6.57 -3.82 -7.03
CA ILE A 17 -7.21 -5.03 -7.56
C ILE A 17 -7.85 -4.80 -8.93
N ASN A 18 -8.30 -3.55 -9.22
CA ASN A 18 -8.87 -3.23 -10.53
C ASN A 18 -7.82 -3.41 -11.63
N ASP A 19 -6.62 -2.87 -11.41
CA ASP A 19 -5.50 -3.05 -12.34
C ASP A 19 -5.04 -4.51 -12.39
N ILE A 20 -4.98 -5.20 -11.25
CA ILE A 20 -4.61 -6.62 -11.21
C ILE A 20 -5.56 -7.44 -12.08
N VAL A 21 -6.88 -7.25 -11.96
CA VAL A 21 -7.88 -7.98 -12.77
C VAL A 21 -7.76 -7.64 -14.25
N ARG A 22 -7.62 -6.36 -14.60
CA ARG A 22 -7.42 -5.90 -15.98
C ARG A 22 -6.18 -6.53 -16.60
N ILE A 23 -5.04 -6.45 -15.91
CA ILE A 23 -3.75 -6.94 -16.42
C ILE A 23 -3.76 -8.47 -16.55
N LEU A 24 -4.34 -9.21 -15.61
CA LEU A 24 -4.50 -10.65 -15.74
C LEU A 24 -5.32 -11.01 -17.00
N GLY A 25 -6.39 -10.25 -17.30
CA GLY A 25 -7.14 -10.41 -18.56
C GLY A 25 -6.31 -10.12 -19.80
N GLU A 26 -5.55 -9.02 -19.82
CA GLU A 26 -4.63 -8.66 -20.90
C GLU A 26 -3.52 -9.71 -21.12
N ARG A 27 -3.12 -10.41 -20.06
CA ARG A 27 -2.15 -11.52 -20.10
C ARG A 27 -2.79 -12.88 -20.47
N GLY A 28 -4.05 -12.88 -20.88
CA GLY A 28 -4.74 -14.06 -21.42
C GLY A 28 -5.36 -14.98 -20.36
N HIS A 29 -5.61 -14.49 -19.14
CA HIS A 29 -6.34 -15.24 -18.13
C HIS A 29 -7.84 -14.95 -18.20
N GLU A 30 -8.67 -15.95 -17.95
CA GLU A 30 -10.10 -15.78 -17.75
C GLU A 30 -10.34 -15.42 -16.27
N VAL A 31 -10.87 -14.23 -16.01
CA VAL A 31 -11.07 -13.74 -14.65
C VAL A 31 -12.56 -13.58 -14.36
N THR A 32 -12.98 -14.12 -13.22
CA THR A 32 -14.31 -13.90 -12.63
C THR A 32 -14.13 -13.24 -11.26
N VAL A 33 -14.92 -12.22 -10.93
CA VAL A 33 -14.81 -11.46 -9.69
C VAL A 33 -16.08 -11.61 -8.86
N LEU A 34 -15.93 -11.96 -7.58
CA LEU A 34 -16.97 -11.87 -6.55
C LEU A 34 -16.65 -10.68 -5.64
N THR A 35 -17.54 -9.68 -5.60
CA THR A 35 -17.30 -8.43 -4.86
C THR A 35 -18.57 -7.88 -4.21
N GLY A 36 -18.41 -6.88 -3.34
CA GLY A 36 -19.49 -6.08 -2.76
C GLY A 36 -20.05 -5.02 -3.70
N LEU A 37 -20.94 -4.21 -3.17
CA LEU A 37 -21.40 -3.00 -3.84
C LEU A 37 -20.39 -1.86 -3.63
N PRO A 38 -20.21 -0.97 -4.62
CA PRO A 38 -19.29 0.14 -4.47
C PRO A 38 -19.86 1.14 -3.45
N ASP A 39 -19.03 1.47 -2.46
CA ASP A 39 -19.41 2.41 -1.39
C ASP A 39 -18.21 3.04 -0.68
N TYR A 40 -16.99 2.66 -1.10
CA TYR A 40 -15.77 3.07 -0.39
C TYR A 40 -15.47 4.55 -0.56
N THR A 41 -15.51 5.05 -1.79
CA THR A 41 -15.17 6.44 -2.11
C THR A 41 -16.23 7.42 -1.63
N THR A 42 -17.50 7.05 -1.74
CA THR A 42 -18.64 7.94 -1.50
C THR A 42 -19.29 7.77 -0.14
N SER A 43 -18.99 6.67 0.58
CA SER A 43 -19.66 6.24 1.82
C SER A 43 -21.15 5.90 1.67
N TYR A 44 -21.66 5.82 0.46
CA TYR A 44 -23.03 5.38 0.11
C TYR A 44 -22.99 4.57 -1.18
N ILE A 45 -24.02 3.74 -1.38
CA ILE A 45 -24.17 2.94 -2.60
C ILE A 45 -24.78 3.85 -3.70
N PRO A 46 -24.12 4.01 -4.86
CA PRO A 46 -24.66 4.79 -5.98
C PRO A 46 -25.99 4.24 -6.51
N GLU A 47 -26.84 5.12 -7.05
CA GLU A 47 -28.20 4.76 -7.49
C GLU A 47 -28.24 3.65 -8.54
N GLU A 48 -27.21 3.61 -9.42
CA GLU A 48 -27.09 2.56 -10.43
C GLU A 48 -26.85 1.17 -9.87
N TYR A 49 -26.50 1.05 -8.56
CA TYR A 49 -26.29 -0.24 -7.88
C TYR A 49 -27.38 -0.58 -6.87
N LYS A 50 -28.35 0.31 -6.64
CA LYS A 50 -29.48 0.05 -5.73
C LYS A 50 -30.54 -0.87 -6.35
N HIS A 51 -31.43 -1.36 -5.53
CA HIS A 51 -32.60 -2.16 -5.94
C HIS A 51 -32.30 -3.36 -6.86
N GLY A 52 -31.15 -4.02 -6.63
CA GLY A 52 -30.74 -5.18 -7.41
C GLY A 52 -30.11 -4.89 -8.77
N LYS A 53 -29.90 -3.61 -9.12
CA LYS A 53 -29.27 -3.23 -10.39
C LYS A 53 -27.78 -3.55 -10.40
N ASN A 54 -27.20 -3.78 -11.59
CA ASN A 54 -25.77 -3.99 -11.85
C ASN A 54 -25.13 -5.05 -10.96
N ARG A 55 -25.86 -6.17 -10.69
CA ARG A 55 -25.33 -7.30 -9.92
C ARG A 55 -24.37 -8.17 -10.73
N GLU A 56 -24.53 -8.16 -12.03
CA GLU A 56 -23.64 -8.81 -12.98
C GLU A 56 -23.16 -7.78 -13.98
N GLN A 57 -21.87 -7.70 -14.17
CA GLN A 57 -21.21 -6.73 -15.05
C GLN A 57 -20.00 -7.36 -15.72
N VAL A 58 -19.48 -6.67 -16.73
CA VAL A 58 -18.19 -7.00 -17.34
C VAL A 58 -17.22 -5.85 -17.09
N TYR A 59 -16.02 -6.15 -16.62
CA TYR A 59 -14.94 -5.20 -16.42
C TYR A 59 -13.69 -5.68 -17.16
N HIS A 60 -13.28 -5.01 -18.23
CA HIS A 60 -12.14 -5.41 -19.09
C HIS A 60 -12.14 -6.91 -19.44
N GLY A 61 -13.30 -7.46 -19.80
CA GLY A 61 -13.47 -8.86 -20.13
C GLY A 61 -13.73 -9.80 -18.94
N ALA A 62 -13.46 -9.37 -17.71
CA ALA A 62 -13.76 -10.14 -16.51
C ALA A 62 -15.24 -10.08 -16.15
N LYS A 63 -15.83 -11.24 -15.81
CA LYS A 63 -17.21 -11.31 -15.26
C LYS A 63 -17.20 -10.85 -13.81
N VAL A 64 -18.10 -9.96 -13.42
CA VAL A 64 -18.19 -9.40 -12.07
C VAL A 64 -19.54 -9.70 -11.46
N TYR A 65 -19.55 -10.44 -10.35
CA TYR A 65 -20.72 -10.74 -9.54
C TYR A 65 -20.70 -9.91 -8.26
N ARG A 66 -21.71 -9.05 -8.08
CA ARG A 66 -21.84 -8.19 -6.90
C ARG A 66 -22.87 -8.70 -5.94
N VAL A 67 -22.46 -8.87 -4.69
CA VAL A 67 -23.37 -9.23 -3.61
C VAL A 67 -23.87 -7.99 -2.87
N PRO A 68 -25.11 -8.02 -2.32
CA PRO A 68 -25.62 -6.89 -1.55
C PRO A 68 -24.80 -6.68 -0.28
N THR A 69 -24.42 -5.43 -0.05
CA THR A 69 -23.73 -4.98 1.17
C THR A 69 -24.46 -3.80 1.78
N ILE A 70 -24.28 -3.61 3.10
CA ILE A 70 -24.70 -2.40 3.81
C ILE A 70 -23.64 -1.31 3.52
N ALA A 71 -24.07 -0.10 3.15
CA ALA A 71 -23.15 0.99 2.87
C ALA A 71 -22.22 1.30 4.04
N ARG A 72 -20.94 1.53 3.73
CA ARG A 72 -19.86 1.70 4.71
C ARG A 72 -20.03 2.89 5.66
N ARG A 73 -20.76 3.92 5.32
CA ARG A 73 -21.00 5.15 6.09
C ARG A 73 -19.89 5.51 7.12
N HIS A 74 -20.00 6.61 7.80
CA HIS A 74 -18.98 7.02 8.78
C HIS A 74 -19.16 6.29 10.13
N GLY A 75 -18.03 5.97 10.78
CA GLY A 75 -17.97 5.38 12.11
C GLY A 75 -17.78 3.87 12.15
N PRO A 76 -17.33 3.35 13.32
CA PRO A 76 -16.92 1.95 13.46
C PRO A 76 -18.09 0.96 13.33
N ILE A 77 -19.29 1.33 13.78
CA ILE A 77 -20.47 0.48 13.72
C ILE A 77 -20.86 0.20 12.27
N TRP A 78 -20.97 1.24 11.44
CA TRP A 78 -21.32 1.09 10.04
C TRP A 78 -20.26 0.31 9.25
N ARG A 79 -18.97 0.51 9.55
CA ARG A 79 -17.90 -0.30 8.98
C ARG A 79 -18.05 -1.78 9.35
N SER A 80 -18.34 -2.08 10.60
CA SER A 80 -18.53 -3.48 11.04
C SER A 80 -19.75 -4.12 10.36
N LEU A 81 -20.86 -3.40 10.21
CA LEU A 81 -22.05 -3.87 9.50
C LEU A 81 -21.77 -4.09 8.00
N ASN A 82 -21.02 -3.20 7.36
CA ASN A 82 -20.57 -3.34 5.98
C ASN A 82 -19.79 -4.66 5.82
N TYR A 83 -18.75 -4.87 6.62
CA TYR A 83 -17.92 -6.08 6.61
C TYR A 83 -18.72 -7.36 6.83
N LEU A 84 -19.57 -7.39 7.85
CA LEU A 84 -20.42 -8.55 8.14
C LEU A 84 -21.45 -8.83 7.03
N SER A 85 -21.98 -7.78 6.41
CA SER A 85 -22.91 -7.91 5.30
C SER A 85 -22.27 -8.55 4.06
N PHE A 86 -21.01 -8.18 3.76
CA PHE A 86 -20.24 -8.84 2.69
C PHE A 86 -19.98 -10.31 3.00
N VAL A 87 -19.55 -10.63 4.23
CA VAL A 87 -19.34 -12.02 4.65
C VAL A 87 -20.62 -12.86 4.48
N PHE A 88 -21.76 -12.35 4.96
CA PHE A 88 -23.03 -13.06 4.87
C PHE A 88 -23.48 -13.28 3.43
N SER A 89 -23.53 -12.21 2.64
CA SER A 89 -23.99 -12.25 1.26
C SER A 89 -23.02 -12.98 0.33
N GLY A 90 -21.71 -12.83 0.55
CA GLY A 90 -20.67 -13.55 -0.16
C GLY A 90 -20.70 -15.05 0.10
N ASN A 91 -20.88 -15.48 1.35
CA ASN A 91 -21.07 -16.90 1.68
C ASN A 91 -22.36 -17.49 1.07
N ARG A 92 -23.44 -16.67 1.00
CA ARG A 92 -24.66 -17.08 0.31
C ARG A 92 -24.44 -17.23 -1.20
N ALA A 93 -23.70 -16.27 -1.82
CA ALA A 93 -23.31 -16.34 -3.22
C ALA A 93 -22.45 -17.56 -3.51
N ALA A 94 -21.45 -17.85 -2.68
CA ALA A 94 -20.59 -19.03 -2.80
C ALA A 94 -21.38 -20.36 -2.86
N LYS A 95 -22.55 -20.42 -2.19
CA LYS A 95 -23.43 -21.59 -2.23
C LYS A 95 -24.35 -21.63 -3.44
N LYS A 96 -24.86 -20.47 -3.90
CA LYS A 96 -25.98 -20.34 -4.84
C LYS A 96 -25.59 -19.98 -6.26
N ILE A 97 -24.54 -19.18 -6.45
CA ILE A 97 -24.09 -18.75 -7.77
C ILE A 97 -23.21 -19.82 -8.37
N ASP A 98 -23.44 -20.09 -9.64
CA ASP A 98 -22.50 -20.83 -10.49
C ASP A 98 -21.52 -19.84 -11.12
N PHE A 99 -20.27 -19.90 -10.66
CA PHE A 99 -19.19 -19.05 -11.19
C PHE A 99 -18.52 -19.66 -12.44
N GLY A 100 -19.05 -20.79 -12.94
CA GLY A 100 -18.40 -21.56 -14.00
C GLY A 100 -17.17 -22.32 -13.50
N GLU A 101 -16.36 -22.78 -14.44
CA GLU A 101 -15.10 -23.46 -14.13
C GLU A 101 -14.03 -22.44 -13.75
N PHE A 102 -13.28 -22.74 -12.70
CA PHE A 102 -12.07 -22.00 -12.34
C PHE A 102 -11.00 -22.95 -11.76
N ASP A 103 -9.74 -22.55 -11.93
CA ASP A 103 -8.59 -23.37 -11.52
C ASP A 103 -8.16 -23.02 -10.09
N ILE A 104 -8.29 -21.75 -9.71
CA ILE A 104 -7.78 -21.20 -8.45
C ILE A 104 -8.66 -20.07 -7.94
N ILE A 105 -8.70 -19.90 -6.61
CA ILE A 105 -9.36 -18.78 -5.93
C ILE A 105 -8.26 -17.81 -5.49
N TYR A 106 -8.39 -16.55 -5.88
CA TYR A 106 -7.49 -15.45 -5.52
C TYR A 106 -8.22 -14.48 -4.62
N VAL A 107 -7.69 -14.25 -3.41
CA VAL A 107 -8.19 -13.21 -2.49
C VAL A 107 -7.22 -12.04 -2.49
N TRP A 108 -7.72 -10.85 -2.79
CA TRP A 108 -6.99 -9.61 -2.55
C TRP A 108 -7.40 -9.05 -1.20
N GLU A 109 -6.58 -9.33 -0.18
CA GLU A 109 -6.91 -9.03 1.21
C GLU A 109 -6.33 -7.68 1.62
N VAL A 110 -7.24 -6.74 1.77
CA VAL A 110 -7.08 -5.50 2.53
C VAL A 110 -7.96 -5.59 3.78
N SER A 111 -8.12 -4.51 4.51
CA SER A 111 -9.05 -4.51 5.64
C SER A 111 -10.52 -4.59 5.17
N PRO A 112 -11.31 -5.56 5.66
CA PRO A 112 -11.03 -6.52 6.74
C PRO A 112 -10.59 -7.90 6.22
N VAL A 113 -9.80 -8.66 7.00
CA VAL A 113 -9.43 -10.05 6.67
C VAL A 113 -10.64 -10.98 6.47
N THR A 114 -11.77 -10.66 7.09
CA THR A 114 -13.02 -11.44 6.97
C THR A 114 -13.57 -11.52 5.55
N MET A 115 -13.12 -10.66 4.62
CA MET A 115 -13.47 -10.75 3.21
C MET A 115 -13.00 -12.07 2.56
N ALA A 116 -12.07 -12.80 3.18
CA ALA A 116 -11.63 -14.11 2.71
C ALA A 116 -12.60 -15.25 3.06
N LEU A 117 -13.57 -15.04 3.96
CA LEU A 117 -14.51 -16.11 4.37
C LEU A 117 -15.36 -16.67 3.21
N PRO A 118 -15.90 -15.87 2.28
CA PRO A 118 -16.55 -16.41 1.07
C PRO A 118 -15.62 -17.27 0.21
N ALA A 119 -14.34 -16.87 0.09
CA ALA A 119 -13.34 -17.65 -0.64
C ALA A 119 -13.05 -19.01 0.03
N ILE A 120 -13.00 -19.05 1.36
CA ILE A 120 -12.87 -20.31 2.12
C ILE A 120 -14.10 -21.23 1.90
N ALA A 121 -15.30 -20.65 1.82
CA ALA A 121 -16.51 -21.41 1.49
C ALA A 121 -16.44 -21.99 0.06
N LEU A 122 -15.98 -21.21 -0.91
CA LEU A 122 -15.74 -21.66 -2.29
C LEU A 122 -14.68 -22.75 -2.35
N LYS A 123 -13.53 -22.59 -1.66
CA LYS A 123 -12.50 -23.62 -1.54
C LYS A 123 -13.09 -24.96 -1.06
N LYS A 124 -13.91 -24.93 -0.01
CA LYS A 124 -14.55 -26.14 0.54
C LYS A 124 -15.52 -26.80 -0.45
N LYS A 125 -16.29 -25.98 -1.19
CA LYS A 125 -17.29 -26.46 -2.17
C LYS A 125 -16.63 -27.05 -3.42
N TYR A 126 -15.70 -26.32 -4.02
CA TYR A 126 -15.13 -26.65 -5.34
C TYR A 126 -13.80 -27.41 -5.28
N LYS A 127 -13.21 -27.57 -4.09
CA LYS A 127 -11.91 -28.22 -3.85
C LYS A 127 -10.77 -27.61 -4.68
N LYS A 128 -10.80 -26.30 -4.87
CA LYS A 128 -9.79 -25.56 -5.60
C LYS A 128 -8.83 -24.86 -4.64
N PRO A 129 -7.54 -24.67 -5.01
CA PRO A 129 -6.56 -24.00 -4.16
C PRO A 129 -6.96 -22.54 -3.90
N LEU A 130 -6.61 -22.05 -2.71
CA LEU A 130 -6.89 -20.70 -2.23
C LEU A 130 -5.57 -19.94 -2.03
N PHE A 131 -5.33 -18.97 -2.89
CA PHE A 131 -4.25 -17.99 -2.79
C PHE A 131 -4.78 -16.71 -2.13
N LEU A 132 -4.07 -16.19 -1.13
CA LEU A 132 -4.39 -14.92 -0.49
C LEU A 132 -3.23 -13.95 -0.66
N TYR A 133 -3.50 -12.77 -1.21
CA TYR A 133 -2.55 -11.66 -1.27
C TYR A 133 -2.80 -10.71 -0.10
N CYS A 134 -1.91 -10.79 0.90
CA CYS A 134 -2.00 -10.06 2.16
C CYS A 134 -1.40 -8.66 2.01
N MET A 135 -2.27 -7.65 2.04
CA MET A 135 -1.90 -6.24 1.97
C MET A 135 -1.86 -5.58 3.34
N ASP A 136 -2.67 -6.07 4.28
CA ASP A 136 -2.79 -5.56 5.64
C ASP A 136 -2.65 -6.69 6.66
N ILE A 137 -2.13 -6.39 7.84
CA ILE A 137 -2.04 -7.35 8.95
C ILE A 137 -3.23 -7.19 9.90
N TRP A 138 -3.98 -8.26 10.05
CA TRP A 138 -5.05 -8.37 11.04
C TRP A 138 -4.61 -9.24 12.24
N PRO A 139 -4.95 -8.86 13.49
CA PRO A 139 -5.84 -7.75 13.88
C PRO A 139 -5.15 -6.39 14.10
N GLU A 140 -3.91 -6.18 13.68
CA GLU A 140 -3.20 -4.93 13.95
C GLU A 140 -3.95 -3.69 13.45
N CYS A 141 -4.62 -3.81 12.29
CA CYS A 141 -5.42 -2.73 11.70
C CYS A 141 -6.56 -2.25 12.62
N VAL A 142 -7.12 -3.11 13.50
CA VAL A 142 -8.21 -2.70 14.39
C VAL A 142 -7.71 -1.85 15.57
N LYS A 143 -6.41 -1.85 15.87
CA LYS A 143 -5.83 -0.93 16.87
C LYS A 143 -6.03 0.54 16.45
N ALA A 144 -5.98 0.83 15.16
CA ALA A 144 -6.30 2.15 14.62
C ALA A 144 -7.79 2.54 14.81
N MET A 145 -8.67 1.55 15.04
CA MET A 145 -10.07 1.75 15.36
C MET A 145 -10.35 1.87 16.88
N GLY A 146 -9.29 1.87 17.70
CA GLY A 146 -9.37 2.02 19.16
C GLY A 146 -9.49 0.71 19.95
N PHE A 147 -9.43 -0.46 19.29
CA PHE A 147 -9.38 -1.74 20.01
C PHE A 147 -8.01 -1.94 20.66
N LYS A 148 -8.02 -2.24 21.95
CA LYS A 148 -6.78 -2.46 22.70
C LYS A 148 -6.41 -3.94 22.73
N GLU A 149 -5.13 -4.22 22.56
CA GLU A 149 -4.57 -5.56 22.77
C GLU A 149 -4.88 -6.07 24.18
N GLY A 150 -5.08 -7.39 24.31
CA GLY A 150 -5.46 -8.01 25.57
C GLY A 150 -6.96 -7.96 25.91
N THR A 151 -7.78 -7.20 25.16
CA THR A 151 -9.24 -7.23 25.36
C THR A 151 -9.87 -8.48 24.74
N PHE A 152 -11.03 -8.89 25.28
CA PHE A 152 -11.79 -10.04 24.78
C PHE A 152 -12.09 -9.91 23.27
N PHE A 153 -12.52 -8.73 22.82
CA PHE A 153 -12.82 -8.49 21.40
C PHE A 153 -11.59 -8.60 20.51
N TYR A 154 -10.46 -8.00 20.92
CA TYR A 154 -9.20 -8.13 20.18
C TYR A 154 -8.77 -9.59 20.07
N SER A 155 -8.84 -10.36 21.17
CA SER A 155 -8.50 -11.78 21.16
C SER A 155 -9.40 -12.63 20.23
N LYS A 156 -10.70 -12.31 20.17
CA LYS A 156 -11.62 -12.97 19.24
C LYS A 156 -11.29 -12.67 17.78
N ILE A 157 -10.99 -11.40 17.47
CA ILE A 157 -10.59 -11.00 16.11
C ILE A 157 -9.25 -11.67 15.75
N LYS A 158 -8.28 -11.69 16.67
CA LYS A 158 -6.99 -12.37 16.47
C LYS A 158 -7.16 -13.84 16.13
N ASN A 159 -7.97 -14.56 16.91
CA ASN A 159 -8.22 -15.99 16.66
C ASN A 159 -8.92 -16.21 15.31
N LEU A 160 -9.85 -15.32 14.93
CA LEU A 160 -10.51 -15.38 13.63
C LEU A 160 -9.53 -15.12 12.49
N SER A 161 -8.66 -14.11 12.63
CA SER A 161 -7.63 -13.79 11.62
C SER A 161 -6.68 -14.97 11.43
N ALA A 162 -6.14 -15.52 12.52
CA ALA A 162 -5.26 -16.69 12.48
C ALA A 162 -5.95 -17.88 11.80
N HIS A 163 -7.23 -18.15 12.14
CA HIS A 163 -7.99 -19.21 11.50
C HIS A 163 -8.12 -18.98 9.98
N ILE A 164 -8.43 -17.76 9.53
CA ILE A 164 -8.57 -17.41 8.11
C ILE A 164 -7.25 -17.63 7.37
N TYR A 165 -6.14 -17.10 7.89
CA TYR A 165 -4.82 -17.26 7.27
C TYR A 165 -4.40 -18.74 7.19
N GLN A 166 -4.65 -19.53 8.23
CA GLN A 166 -4.33 -20.96 8.23
C GLN A 166 -5.12 -21.77 7.21
N GLN A 167 -6.34 -21.32 6.82
CA GLN A 167 -7.15 -21.98 5.78
C GLN A 167 -6.64 -21.73 4.35
N CYS A 168 -5.77 -20.75 4.15
CA CYS A 168 -5.18 -20.48 2.84
C CYS A 168 -4.13 -21.55 2.49
N ASP A 169 -4.07 -21.95 1.22
CA ASP A 169 -3.03 -22.86 0.73
C ASP A 169 -1.72 -22.13 0.51
N HIS A 170 -1.81 -20.85 0.08
CA HIS A 170 -0.67 -19.97 -0.04
C HIS A 170 -1.03 -18.53 0.34
N ILE A 171 -0.10 -17.82 0.98
CA ILE A 171 -0.21 -16.41 1.33
C ILE A 171 0.98 -15.67 0.71
N ALA A 172 0.71 -14.78 -0.24
CA ALA A 172 1.68 -13.81 -0.69
C ALA A 172 1.61 -12.58 0.20
N VAL A 173 2.74 -12.14 0.73
CA VAL A 173 2.82 -10.95 1.58
C VAL A 173 3.38 -9.77 0.80
N SER A 174 2.72 -8.62 0.89
CA SER A 174 3.15 -7.37 0.24
C SER A 174 4.38 -6.74 0.89
N SER A 175 4.72 -7.17 2.11
CA SER A 175 5.84 -6.64 2.88
C SER A 175 6.57 -7.74 3.65
N LYS A 176 7.91 -7.68 3.69
CA LYS A 176 8.74 -8.70 4.36
C LYS A 176 8.44 -8.87 5.86
N PRO A 177 8.22 -7.81 6.67
CA PRO A 177 7.86 -7.97 8.08
C PRO A 177 6.57 -8.78 8.33
N PHE A 178 5.67 -8.88 7.34
CA PHE A 178 4.45 -9.68 7.47
C PHE A 178 4.72 -11.17 7.63
N PHE A 179 5.80 -11.66 7.08
CA PHE A 179 6.21 -13.04 7.26
C PHE A 179 6.31 -13.43 8.73
N ASP A 180 7.08 -12.66 9.48
CA ASP A 180 7.33 -12.91 10.89
C ASP A 180 6.06 -12.80 11.73
N TYR A 181 5.18 -11.87 11.36
CA TYR A 181 3.91 -11.71 12.05
C TYR A 181 3.02 -12.94 11.84
N LEU A 182 2.77 -13.30 10.59
CA LEU A 182 1.91 -14.43 10.24
C LEU A 182 2.45 -15.76 10.80
N GLU A 183 3.77 -15.93 10.86
CA GLU A 183 4.38 -17.12 11.43
C GLU A 183 4.28 -17.15 12.95
N LYS A 184 4.71 -16.08 13.63
CA LYS A 184 4.83 -16.05 15.10
C LYS A 184 3.52 -15.78 15.82
N VAL A 185 2.62 -15.00 15.20
CA VAL A 185 1.36 -14.54 15.82
C VAL A 185 0.17 -15.37 15.35
N ASP A 186 0.09 -15.68 14.05
CA ASP A 186 -1.03 -16.40 13.47
C ASP A 186 -0.75 -17.90 13.24
N GLY A 187 0.47 -18.36 13.52
CA GLY A 187 0.84 -19.77 13.40
C GLY A 187 0.86 -20.30 11.96
N CYS A 188 1.05 -19.43 10.98
CA CYS A 188 1.13 -19.82 9.59
C CYS A 188 2.49 -20.44 9.25
N SER A 189 2.51 -21.52 8.47
CA SER A 189 3.76 -22.12 8.02
C SER A 189 4.49 -21.23 7.03
N ARG A 190 5.78 -20.93 7.28
CA ARG A 190 6.63 -20.17 6.36
C ARG A 190 6.67 -20.75 4.94
N LYS A 191 6.54 -22.08 4.81
CA LYS A 191 6.53 -22.78 3.52
C LYS A 191 5.34 -22.40 2.64
N LYS A 192 4.24 -21.94 3.23
CA LYS A 192 3.04 -21.48 2.52
C LYS A 192 3.08 -19.99 2.19
N MET A 193 4.19 -19.30 2.42
CA MET A 193 4.29 -17.86 2.23
C MET A 193 5.32 -17.50 1.16
N SER A 194 5.06 -16.43 0.41
CA SER A 194 6.02 -15.83 -0.51
C SER A 194 5.96 -14.31 -0.46
N TYR A 195 7.05 -13.65 -0.83
CA TYR A 195 7.09 -12.22 -0.96
C TYR A 195 6.58 -11.80 -2.35
N LEU A 196 5.58 -10.94 -2.36
CA LEU A 196 5.04 -10.33 -3.57
C LEU A 196 4.78 -8.85 -3.26
N PRO A 197 5.77 -7.97 -3.44
CA PRO A 197 5.54 -6.55 -3.21
C PRO A 197 4.52 -5.99 -4.20
N GLN A 198 3.78 -4.98 -3.77
CA GLN A 198 2.92 -4.25 -4.67
C GLN A 198 3.77 -3.58 -5.75
N PHE A 199 3.35 -3.66 -7.01
CA PHE A 199 4.03 -2.96 -8.09
C PHE A 199 3.66 -1.47 -8.09
N ALA A 200 4.55 -0.66 -8.67
CA ALA A 200 4.31 0.75 -8.90
C ALA A 200 4.46 1.08 -10.39
N SER A 201 3.98 2.26 -10.80
CA SER A 201 4.11 2.71 -12.19
C SER A 201 5.57 2.81 -12.61
N SER A 202 5.86 2.29 -13.79
CA SER A 202 7.17 2.41 -14.43
C SER A 202 7.35 3.70 -15.26
N ASP A 203 6.31 4.55 -15.33
CA ASP A 203 6.33 5.77 -16.14
C ASP A 203 7.48 6.72 -15.80
N MET A 204 8.01 6.62 -14.58
CA MET A 204 9.09 7.45 -14.08
C MET A 204 10.48 6.92 -14.51
N LEU A 205 10.60 5.63 -14.85
CA LEU A 205 11.89 5.02 -15.22
C LEU A 205 12.50 5.61 -16.49
N GLU A 206 11.65 6.03 -17.43
CA GLU A 206 12.08 6.56 -18.73
C GLU A 206 12.36 8.07 -18.69
N LYS A 207 12.03 8.73 -17.58
CA LYS A 207 12.22 10.17 -17.42
C LYS A 207 13.61 10.47 -16.87
N ASN A 208 14.26 11.42 -17.49
CA ASN A 208 15.51 11.97 -16.96
C ASN A 208 15.18 13.17 -16.07
N PHE A 209 15.49 13.05 -14.79
CA PHE A 209 15.33 14.10 -13.78
C PHE A 209 16.67 14.67 -13.30
N GLU A 210 17.78 14.37 -14.01
CA GLU A 210 19.09 14.86 -13.62
C GLU A 210 19.08 16.38 -13.41
N LYS A 211 19.44 16.79 -12.21
CA LYS A 211 19.66 18.16 -11.83
C LYS A 211 21.14 18.51 -12.00
N LYS A 212 21.43 19.69 -12.56
CA LYS A 212 22.78 20.19 -12.59
C LYS A 212 23.12 20.80 -11.24
N PRO A 213 24.28 20.48 -10.64
CA PRO A 213 24.74 21.11 -9.41
C PRO A 213 24.76 22.65 -9.56
N ASN A 214 24.11 23.32 -8.63
CA ASN A 214 24.00 24.78 -8.60
C ASN A 214 24.43 25.40 -7.27
N GLY A 215 24.97 24.59 -6.35
CA GLY A 215 25.36 25.02 -4.99
C GLY A 215 24.16 25.20 -4.05
N HIS A 216 22.95 24.76 -4.48
CA HIS A 216 21.74 24.77 -3.68
C HIS A 216 21.16 23.34 -3.57
N PHE A 217 20.60 23.01 -2.42
CA PHE A 217 20.03 21.66 -2.12
C PHE A 217 18.53 21.73 -2.00
N ASP A 218 17.84 21.02 -2.86
CA ASP A 218 16.40 20.95 -2.90
C ASP A 218 15.90 19.56 -2.47
N PHE A 219 15.30 19.47 -1.29
CA PHE A 219 14.71 18.23 -0.76
C PHE A 219 13.22 18.20 -1.04
N LEU A 220 12.72 17.09 -1.57
CA LEU A 220 11.37 16.97 -2.07
C LEU A 220 10.54 15.96 -1.30
N TYR A 221 9.35 16.35 -0.87
CA TYR A 221 8.29 15.47 -0.40
C TYR A 221 7.11 15.54 -1.34
N ILE A 222 6.69 14.41 -1.91
CA ILE A 222 5.48 14.32 -2.75
C ILE A 222 4.51 13.30 -2.19
N GLY A 223 3.25 13.72 -1.96
CA GLY A 223 2.14 12.82 -1.67
C GLY A 223 1.25 13.27 -0.52
N ASN A 224 0.49 12.31 0.03
CA ASN A 224 -0.43 12.59 1.12
C ASN A 224 0.31 13.06 2.38
N ILE A 225 -0.22 14.12 3.02
CA ILE A 225 0.25 14.72 4.27
C ILE A 225 -0.78 14.37 5.35
N GLY A 226 -0.66 13.17 5.89
CA GLY A 226 -1.58 12.63 6.87
C GLY A 226 -0.88 12.22 8.17
N LYS A 227 -1.66 11.76 9.14
CA LYS A 227 -1.18 11.44 10.50
C LYS A 227 -0.06 10.40 10.53
N VAL A 228 -0.11 9.41 9.64
CA VAL A 228 0.88 8.31 9.62
C VAL A 228 2.20 8.70 8.97
N GLN A 229 2.28 9.87 8.34
CA GLN A 229 3.49 10.35 7.68
C GLN A 229 4.49 11.05 8.61
N ASP A 230 4.22 11.09 9.90
CA ASP A 230 5.09 11.70 10.93
C ASP A 230 5.62 13.10 10.55
N ILE A 231 4.68 13.97 10.15
CA ILE A 231 4.98 15.34 9.76
C ILE A 231 5.69 16.13 10.87
N PRO A 232 5.36 15.95 12.17
CA PRO A 232 6.09 16.61 13.25
C PRO A 232 7.59 16.30 13.24
N CYS A 233 7.98 15.06 13.02
CA CYS A 233 9.40 14.68 12.91
C CYS A 233 10.07 15.37 11.72
N LEU A 234 9.40 15.40 10.55
CA LEU A 234 9.93 16.05 9.35
C LEU A 234 10.12 17.56 9.57
N VAL A 235 9.12 18.26 10.10
CA VAL A 235 9.19 19.71 10.37
C VAL A 235 10.28 20.03 11.39
N ALA A 236 10.37 19.25 12.47
CA ALA A 236 11.41 19.44 13.49
C ALA A 236 12.84 19.26 12.90
N ALA A 237 13.02 18.32 11.98
CA ALA A 237 14.30 18.14 11.29
C ALA A 237 14.62 19.32 10.35
N MET A 238 13.66 19.76 9.53
CA MET A 238 13.82 20.91 8.63
C MET A 238 14.15 22.20 9.39
N ALA A 239 13.47 22.44 10.52
CA ALA A 239 13.68 23.63 11.34
C ALA A 239 15.11 23.78 11.87
N LYS A 240 15.86 22.68 12.03
CA LYS A 240 17.28 22.71 12.44
C LYS A 240 18.20 23.25 11.36
N LEU A 241 17.73 23.31 10.12
CA LEU A 241 18.47 23.86 8.99
C LEU A 241 18.00 25.28 8.62
N LYS A 242 17.12 25.93 9.41
CA LYS A 242 16.47 27.22 9.08
C LYS A 242 17.42 28.39 8.79
N ASP A 243 18.63 28.38 9.36
CA ASP A 243 19.60 29.42 9.15
C ASP A 243 20.46 29.24 7.88
N ARG A 244 20.29 28.12 7.17
CA ARG A 244 20.97 27.84 5.90
C ARG A 244 20.30 28.59 4.75
N LYS A 245 21.11 29.13 3.86
CA LYS A 245 20.65 29.85 2.65
C LYS A 245 20.73 29.03 1.38
N ASP A 246 21.38 27.87 1.47
CA ASP A 246 21.65 26.95 0.38
C ASP A 246 20.72 25.70 0.40
N VAL A 247 19.62 25.73 1.16
CA VAL A 247 18.70 24.62 1.29
C VAL A 247 17.25 25.07 1.09
N THR A 248 16.47 24.29 0.35
CA THR A 248 15.01 24.42 0.29
C THR A 248 14.33 23.05 0.43
N PHE A 249 13.29 23.01 1.24
CA PHE A 249 12.41 21.85 1.37
C PHE A 249 11.10 22.11 0.63
N HIS A 250 10.78 21.26 -0.35
CA HIS A 250 9.59 21.36 -1.19
C HIS A 250 8.56 20.34 -0.75
N ILE A 251 7.36 20.79 -0.40
CA ILE A 251 6.25 19.95 0.05
C ILE A 251 5.13 20.02 -0.98
N VAL A 252 4.94 18.95 -1.75
CA VAL A 252 3.93 18.82 -2.81
C VAL A 252 2.89 17.80 -2.37
N GLY A 253 1.66 18.20 -2.20
CA GLY A 253 0.57 17.36 -1.78
C GLY A 253 -0.40 18.03 -0.84
N GLY A 254 -1.35 17.27 -0.34
CA GLY A 254 -2.34 17.70 0.63
C GLY A 254 -2.70 16.54 1.55
N GLY A 255 -3.61 16.77 2.48
CA GLY A 255 -4.06 15.75 3.41
C GLY A 255 -4.52 16.34 4.73
N SER A 256 -4.92 15.49 5.67
CA SER A 256 -5.50 15.92 6.94
C SER A 256 -4.58 16.75 7.83
N GLU A 257 -3.27 16.64 7.62
CA GLU A 257 -2.26 17.34 8.41
C GLU A 257 -1.61 18.54 7.67
N TYR A 258 -2.13 18.91 6.49
CA TYR A 258 -1.52 19.94 5.66
C TYR A 258 -1.46 21.32 6.36
N GLU A 259 -2.60 21.81 6.85
CA GLU A 259 -2.67 23.09 7.56
C GLU A 259 -1.87 23.08 8.87
N HIS A 260 -1.89 21.94 9.56
CA HIS A 260 -1.11 21.75 10.77
C HIS A 260 0.40 21.80 10.47
N ALA A 261 0.85 21.17 9.38
CA ALA A 261 2.25 21.22 8.94
C ALA A 261 2.72 22.67 8.65
N MET A 262 1.89 23.45 7.96
CA MET A 262 2.19 24.87 7.69
C MET A 262 2.30 25.67 8.98
N ALA A 263 1.37 25.47 9.93
CA ALA A 263 1.42 26.13 11.24
C ALA A 263 2.69 25.77 12.02
N MET A 264 3.09 24.50 12.04
CA MET A 264 4.32 24.05 12.69
C MET A 264 5.59 24.66 12.06
N VAL A 265 5.66 24.76 10.73
CA VAL A 265 6.80 25.40 10.03
C VAL A 265 6.90 26.87 10.43
N LYS A 266 5.77 27.58 10.50
CA LYS A 266 5.71 28.97 10.94
C LYS A 266 6.14 29.14 12.41
N GLU A 267 5.63 28.29 13.29
CA GLU A 267 6.00 28.30 14.73
C GLU A 267 7.51 28.04 14.92
N ALA A 268 8.09 27.17 14.10
CA ALA A 268 9.52 26.86 14.09
C ALA A 268 10.40 27.97 13.47
N GLY A 269 9.80 28.94 12.77
CA GLY A 269 10.49 30.02 12.05
C GLY A 269 11.30 29.48 10.86
N ALA A 270 10.78 28.49 10.13
CA ALA A 270 11.45 27.82 9.01
C ALA A 270 10.82 28.16 7.63
N GLU A 271 9.93 29.16 7.55
CA GLU A 271 9.20 29.56 6.34
C GLU A 271 10.13 29.98 5.18
N ASN A 272 11.32 30.47 5.51
CA ASN A 272 12.34 30.88 4.53
C ASN A 272 12.91 29.69 3.71
N ILE A 273 12.91 28.50 4.28
CA ILE A 273 13.47 27.29 3.64
C ILE A 273 12.42 26.24 3.29
N VAL A 274 11.17 26.34 3.75
CA VAL A 274 10.11 25.36 3.47
C VAL A 274 9.03 25.96 2.56
N LYS A 275 8.80 25.32 1.43
CA LYS A 275 7.81 25.76 0.43
C LYS A 275 6.69 24.74 0.29
N PHE A 276 5.45 25.14 0.52
CA PHE A 276 4.24 24.35 0.34
C PHE A 276 3.58 24.68 -1.00
N TYR A 277 3.28 23.64 -1.81
CA TYR A 277 2.68 23.81 -3.14
C TYR A 277 1.22 23.33 -3.22
N GLY A 278 0.72 22.73 -2.14
CA GLY A 278 -0.62 22.14 -2.11
C GLY A 278 -0.75 20.89 -2.98
N PRO A 279 -1.97 20.32 -3.07
CA PRO A 279 -2.23 19.18 -3.92
C PRO A 279 -2.12 19.56 -5.40
N LYS A 280 -1.46 18.69 -6.19
CA LYS A 280 -1.23 18.86 -7.61
C LYS A 280 -1.73 17.66 -8.40
N PRO A 281 -2.24 17.85 -9.63
CA PRO A 281 -2.49 16.75 -10.53
C PRO A 281 -1.21 15.91 -10.71
N PHE A 282 -1.36 14.60 -10.87
CA PHE A 282 -0.22 13.67 -10.92
C PHE A 282 0.87 14.11 -11.92
N LYS A 283 0.50 14.47 -13.14
CA LYS A 283 1.45 14.91 -14.17
C LYS A 283 2.24 16.17 -13.77
N GLU A 284 1.61 17.11 -13.06
CA GLU A 284 2.26 18.32 -12.55
C GLU A 284 3.17 18.00 -11.37
N ALA A 285 2.69 17.19 -10.41
CA ALA A 285 3.47 16.76 -9.26
C ALA A 285 4.79 16.10 -9.68
N MET A 286 4.77 15.30 -10.74
CA MET A 286 5.96 14.62 -11.26
C MET A 286 7.03 15.58 -11.82
N THR A 287 6.68 16.83 -12.16
CA THR A 287 7.66 17.80 -12.65
C THR A 287 8.60 18.29 -11.55
N TYR A 288 8.21 18.16 -10.28
CA TYR A 288 9.03 18.59 -9.15
C TYR A 288 10.26 17.71 -8.92
N TYR A 289 10.31 16.49 -9.46
CA TYR A 289 11.54 15.68 -9.43
C TYR A 289 12.71 16.34 -10.17
N LYS A 290 12.44 17.23 -11.14
CA LYS A 290 13.49 17.95 -11.88
C LYS A 290 14.31 18.92 -11.02
N ILE A 291 13.79 19.33 -9.89
CA ILE A 291 14.49 20.24 -8.97
C ILE A 291 15.06 19.53 -7.76
N ALA A 292 14.68 18.26 -7.53
CA ALA A 292 15.08 17.54 -6.33
C ALA A 292 16.55 17.08 -6.39
N ASP A 293 17.24 17.15 -5.28
CA ASP A 293 18.52 16.47 -5.04
C ASP A 293 18.30 15.16 -4.28
N ALA A 294 17.27 15.11 -3.44
CA ALA A 294 16.82 13.89 -2.76
C ALA A 294 15.35 14.00 -2.34
N CYS A 295 14.71 12.88 -2.19
CA CYS A 295 13.33 12.78 -1.70
C CYS A 295 13.27 12.47 -0.20
N MET A 296 12.29 13.07 0.48
CA MET A 296 12.07 12.91 1.91
C MET A 296 10.98 11.88 2.19
N LEU A 297 11.23 10.99 3.15
CA LEU A 297 10.30 9.94 3.53
C LEU A 297 10.22 9.80 5.05
N THR A 298 9.05 10.06 5.63
CA THR A 298 8.80 9.83 7.05
C THR A 298 7.55 8.98 7.26
N LEU A 299 7.58 8.11 8.26
CA LEU A 299 6.44 7.36 8.76
C LEU A 299 6.49 7.28 10.29
N ASP A 300 5.31 7.36 10.92
CA ASP A 300 5.17 7.15 12.37
C ASP A 300 5.65 5.73 12.76
N GLY A 301 6.49 5.65 13.76
CA GLY A 301 7.00 4.38 14.29
C GLY A 301 6.04 3.59 15.17
N LYS A 302 4.80 4.10 15.39
CA LYS A 302 3.80 3.46 16.24
C LYS A 302 2.99 2.40 15.50
N ASN A 303 2.41 1.48 16.25
CA ASN A 303 1.41 0.52 15.76
C ASN A 303 1.81 -0.30 14.52
N ARG A 304 3.09 -0.63 14.37
CA ARG A 304 3.61 -1.43 13.25
C ARG A 304 3.35 -0.84 11.85
N ILE A 305 3.10 0.47 11.77
CA ILE A 305 2.90 1.17 10.47
C ILE A 305 4.11 0.97 9.55
N GLY A 306 5.32 0.94 10.13
CA GLY A 306 6.56 0.66 9.40
C GLY A 306 6.65 -0.76 8.81
N ASP A 307 5.80 -1.69 9.22
CA ASP A 307 5.78 -3.04 8.64
C ASP A 307 5.24 -3.04 7.20
N THR A 308 4.50 -2.01 6.80
CA THR A 308 4.01 -1.83 5.43
C THR A 308 5.02 -1.06 4.58
N LEU A 309 5.29 -1.54 3.36
CA LEU A 309 6.15 -0.83 2.42
C LEU A 309 5.42 0.41 1.87
N PRO A 310 5.95 1.65 2.06
CA PRO A 310 5.28 2.84 1.59
C PRO A 310 5.43 3.01 0.06
N GLY A 311 4.31 3.20 -0.65
CA GLY A 311 4.29 3.39 -2.10
C GLY A 311 5.09 4.61 -2.59
N LYS A 312 5.25 5.65 -1.74
CA LYS A 312 6.12 6.80 -2.05
C LYS A 312 7.56 6.38 -2.31
N LEU A 313 8.09 5.44 -1.49
CA LEU A 313 9.46 4.94 -1.68
C LEU A 313 9.63 4.34 -3.08
N GLN A 314 8.68 3.53 -3.53
CA GLN A 314 8.72 2.94 -4.86
C GLN A 314 8.70 4.01 -5.96
N THR A 315 7.88 5.06 -5.81
CA THR A 315 7.82 6.15 -6.79
C THR A 315 9.12 6.95 -6.83
N TYR A 316 9.73 7.25 -5.67
CA TYR A 316 11.03 7.92 -5.57
C TYR A 316 12.13 7.09 -6.23
N MET A 317 12.13 5.78 -5.98
CA MET A 317 13.09 4.86 -6.61
C MET A 317 12.92 4.78 -8.12
N ALA A 318 11.68 4.74 -8.64
CA ALA A 318 11.40 4.77 -10.07
C ALA A 318 11.89 6.07 -10.73
N ALA A 319 11.74 7.22 -10.03
CA ALA A 319 12.25 8.51 -10.48
C ALA A 319 13.80 8.56 -10.48
N GLY A 320 14.45 7.68 -9.74
CA GLY A 320 15.89 7.66 -9.57
C GLY A 320 16.40 8.72 -8.59
N GLU A 321 15.56 9.07 -7.61
CA GLU A 321 15.92 10.04 -6.60
C GLU A 321 16.54 9.35 -5.38
N PRO A 322 17.64 9.90 -4.83
CA PRO A 322 18.11 9.52 -3.50
C PRO A 322 17.02 9.72 -2.45
N VAL A 323 16.97 8.85 -1.44
CA VAL A 323 15.95 8.93 -0.38
C VAL A 323 16.59 9.21 0.97
N ILE A 324 16.09 10.23 1.66
CA ILE A 324 16.47 10.53 3.05
C ILE A 324 15.22 10.35 3.91
N GLY A 325 15.26 9.38 4.82
CA GLY A 325 14.06 9.00 5.56
C GLY A 325 14.25 8.82 7.06
N ALA A 326 13.17 9.13 7.83
CA ALA A 326 13.00 8.70 9.20
C ALA A 326 11.88 7.63 9.23
N ILE A 327 12.28 6.35 9.16
CA ILE A 327 11.35 5.25 8.94
C ILE A 327 11.91 3.94 9.51
N ASN A 328 11.02 3.10 10.03
CA ASN A 328 11.33 1.75 10.52
C ASN A 328 10.86 0.68 9.51
N GLY A 329 11.17 -0.59 9.80
CA GLY A 329 10.62 -1.78 9.12
C GLY A 329 10.93 -1.84 7.63
N ALA A 330 9.92 -2.20 6.82
CA ALA A 330 10.09 -2.51 5.40
C ALA A 330 10.74 -1.39 4.57
N GLY A 331 10.36 -0.15 4.80
CA GLY A 331 10.95 0.99 4.08
C GLY A 331 12.43 1.20 4.43
N ASN A 332 12.79 1.07 5.71
CA ASN A 332 14.17 1.14 6.16
C ASN A 332 15.03 0.02 5.55
N GLU A 333 14.50 -1.22 5.52
CA GLU A 333 15.17 -2.37 4.92
C GLU A 333 15.42 -2.14 3.42
N VAL A 334 14.42 -1.67 2.68
CA VAL A 334 14.54 -1.38 1.24
C VAL A 334 15.58 -0.28 0.99
N ILE A 335 15.59 0.82 1.76
CA ILE A 335 16.60 1.89 1.59
C ILE A 335 18.01 1.34 1.80
N LYS A 336 18.22 0.49 2.81
CA LYS A 336 19.53 -0.13 3.11
C LYS A 336 19.95 -1.16 2.05
N GLU A 337 19.05 -2.07 1.69
CA GLU A 337 19.32 -3.12 0.69
C GLU A 337 19.65 -2.52 -0.68
N SER A 338 18.87 -1.52 -1.11
CA SER A 338 19.04 -0.87 -2.40
C SER A 338 20.21 0.10 -2.44
N ARG A 339 20.69 0.57 -1.26
CA ARG A 339 21.67 1.67 -1.15
C ARG A 339 21.18 2.96 -1.83
N CYS A 340 19.88 3.20 -1.82
CA CYS A 340 19.29 4.36 -2.51
C CYS A 340 19.33 5.65 -1.69
N GLY A 341 19.96 5.65 -0.50
CA GLY A 341 20.04 6.86 0.31
C GLY A 341 20.32 6.59 1.78
N LEU A 342 19.81 7.46 2.63
CA LEU A 342 20.01 7.47 4.08
C LEU A 342 18.70 7.21 4.81
N SER A 343 18.76 6.44 5.90
CA SER A 343 17.59 6.26 6.77
C SER A 343 17.99 6.25 8.24
N VAL A 344 17.17 6.89 9.05
CA VAL A 344 17.24 6.91 10.51
C VAL A 344 15.97 6.30 11.10
N ARG A 345 15.95 6.12 12.40
CA ARG A 345 14.78 5.58 13.11
C ARG A 345 13.57 6.52 12.96
N ALA A 346 12.39 5.97 12.82
CA ALA A 346 11.15 6.74 12.84
C ALA A 346 11.04 7.60 14.10
N GLY A 347 10.63 8.86 13.96
CA GLY A 347 10.54 9.85 15.04
C GLY A 347 11.87 10.49 15.45
N ASP A 348 13.00 10.11 14.85
CA ASP A 348 14.31 10.68 15.14
C ASP A 348 14.57 11.93 14.27
N SER A 349 14.04 13.08 14.71
CA SER A 349 14.23 14.36 14.01
C SER A 349 15.67 14.87 14.05
N ASP A 350 16.44 14.55 15.10
CA ASP A 350 17.87 14.89 15.19
C ASP A 350 18.68 14.10 14.17
N GLY A 351 18.45 12.78 14.13
CA GLY A 351 19.08 11.92 13.15
C GLY A 351 18.72 12.28 11.72
N LEU A 352 17.45 12.66 11.46
CA LEU A 352 17.01 13.09 10.14
C LEU A 352 17.68 14.41 9.70
N ALA A 353 17.79 15.38 10.60
CA ALA A 353 18.52 16.62 10.32
C ALA A 353 20.00 16.35 10.01
N ASN A 354 20.64 15.49 10.81
CA ASN A 354 22.03 15.07 10.55
C ASN A 354 22.16 14.32 9.21
N ALA A 355 21.17 13.54 8.80
CA ALA A 355 21.17 12.88 7.50
C ALA A 355 21.10 13.88 6.33
N PHE A 356 20.31 14.96 6.45
CA PHE A 356 20.35 16.06 5.48
C PHE A 356 21.72 16.72 5.42
N LEU A 357 22.32 17.04 6.57
CA LEU A 357 23.64 17.64 6.63
C LEU A 357 24.75 16.73 6.07
N GLU A 358 24.69 15.44 6.37
CA GLU A 358 25.61 14.42 5.82
C GLU A 358 25.51 14.34 4.29
N TYR A 359 24.27 14.35 3.75
CA TYR A 359 24.04 14.36 2.30
C TYR A 359 24.61 15.62 1.65
N ILE A 360 24.39 16.79 2.25
CA ILE A 360 24.92 18.07 1.78
C ILE A 360 26.45 18.08 1.77
N ALA A 361 27.08 17.59 2.84
CA ALA A 361 28.51 17.60 3.01
C ALA A 361 29.28 16.62 2.12
N HIS A 362 28.63 15.54 1.70
CA HIS A 362 29.28 14.40 1.04
C HIS A 362 28.52 13.91 -0.20
N GLN A 363 28.10 14.81 -1.09
CA GLN A 363 27.32 14.48 -2.31
C GLN A 363 27.96 13.40 -3.17
N GLU A 364 29.28 13.39 -3.27
CA GLU A 364 30.03 12.38 -4.03
C GLU A 364 29.78 10.94 -3.53
N LYS A 365 29.57 10.78 -2.24
CA LYS A 365 29.26 9.48 -1.63
C LYS A 365 27.89 8.95 -2.04
N TYR A 366 26.96 9.86 -2.35
CA TYR A 366 25.57 9.55 -2.70
C TYR A 366 25.25 9.68 -4.19
N ALA A 367 26.24 10.00 -5.02
CA ALA A 367 26.06 10.20 -6.46
C ALA A 367 25.41 9.03 -7.18
N ASN A 368 25.66 7.79 -6.73
CA ASN A 368 25.09 6.57 -7.34
C ASN A 368 23.76 6.12 -6.72
N CYS A 369 23.21 6.83 -5.72
CA CYS A 369 21.98 6.40 -5.03
C CYS A 369 20.78 6.36 -5.96
N GLY A 370 20.67 7.32 -6.89
CA GLY A 370 19.57 7.37 -7.86
C GLY A 370 19.59 6.19 -8.83
N GLU A 371 20.77 5.82 -9.35
CA GLU A 371 20.91 4.63 -10.21
C GLU A 371 20.63 3.33 -9.44
N ALA A 372 21.14 3.23 -8.21
CA ALA A 372 20.88 2.10 -7.33
C ALA A 372 19.37 1.96 -7.01
N ALA A 373 18.67 3.09 -6.79
CA ALA A 373 17.23 3.14 -6.61
C ALA A 373 16.49 2.56 -7.84
N ARG A 374 16.78 3.07 -9.05
CA ARG A 374 16.17 2.60 -10.29
C ARG A 374 16.45 1.12 -10.56
N LYS A 375 17.68 0.66 -10.31
CA LYS A 375 18.06 -0.74 -10.46
C LYS A 375 17.19 -1.62 -9.55
N TYR A 376 17.13 -1.30 -8.26
CA TYR A 376 16.33 -2.07 -7.30
C TYR A 376 14.84 -2.04 -7.67
N PHE A 377 14.31 -0.90 -8.13
CA PHE A 377 12.93 -0.78 -8.61
C PHE A 377 12.66 -1.74 -9.77
N ARG A 378 13.52 -1.76 -10.80
CA ARG A 378 13.37 -2.66 -11.95
C ARG A 378 13.37 -4.13 -11.55
N GLU A 379 14.21 -4.50 -10.60
CA GLU A 379 14.36 -5.88 -10.14
C GLU A 379 13.21 -6.36 -9.24
N ASN A 380 12.51 -5.43 -8.55
CA ASN A 380 11.59 -5.81 -7.48
C ASN A 380 10.17 -5.24 -7.62
N PHE A 381 9.96 -4.07 -8.25
CA PHE A 381 8.73 -3.31 -8.13
C PHE A 381 8.01 -3.01 -9.44
N THR A 382 8.51 -3.51 -10.57
CA THR A 382 7.83 -3.33 -11.85
C THR A 382 6.58 -4.20 -11.93
N GLN A 383 5.60 -3.74 -12.72
CA GLN A 383 4.39 -4.50 -13.01
C GLN A 383 4.74 -5.87 -13.61
N GLU A 384 5.68 -5.93 -14.58
CA GLU A 384 6.08 -7.18 -15.21
C GLU A 384 6.59 -8.19 -14.19
N LYS A 385 7.53 -7.77 -13.31
CA LYS A 385 8.09 -8.62 -12.26
C LYS A 385 7.03 -9.15 -11.28
N HIS A 386 6.07 -8.29 -10.93
CA HIS A 386 4.95 -8.68 -10.06
C HIS A 386 4.12 -9.81 -10.70
N PHE A 387 3.70 -9.62 -11.96
CA PHE A 387 2.84 -10.60 -12.64
C PHE A 387 3.58 -11.88 -12.99
N GLU A 388 4.85 -11.83 -13.40
CA GLU A 388 5.68 -13.03 -13.56
C GLU A 388 5.72 -13.87 -12.28
N THR A 389 5.97 -13.21 -11.13
CA THR A 389 6.04 -13.87 -9.83
C THR A 389 4.69 -14.44 -9.40
N LEU A 390 3.62 -13.65 -9.57
CA LEU A 390 2.25 -14.06 -9.27
C LEU A 390 1.83 -15.28 -10.10
N GLU A 391 1.97 -15.19 -11.42
CA GLU A 391 1.57 -16.27 -12.35
C GLU A 391 2.34 -17.56 -12.11
N ALA A 392 3.64 -17.47 -11.86
CA ALA A 392 4.46 -18.64 -11.55
C ALA A 392 3.94 -19.36 -10.29
N ARG A 393 3.59 -18.59 -9.25
CA ARG A 393 3.03 -19.14 -8.00
C ARG A 393 1.65 -19.74 -8.21
N LEU A 394 0.76 -19.06 -8.93
CA LEU A 394 -0.57 -19.59 -9.20
C LEU A 394 -0.51 -20.89 -10.01
N LYS A 395 0.36 -20.97 -11.02
CA LYS A 395 0.59 -22.20 -11.82
C LYS A 395 1.10 -23.36 -10.96
N GLU A 396 2.05 -23.08 -10.05
CA GLU A 396 2.56 -24.09 -9.13
C GLU A 396 1.44 -24.66 -8.23
N MET A 397 0.58 -23.80 -7.69
CA MET A 397 -0.54 -24.23 -6.84
C MET A 397 -1.62 -25.02 -7.58
N ILE A 398 -1.84 -24.75 -8.86
CA ILE A 398 -2.83 -25.46 -9.68
C ILE A 398 -2.33 -26.89 -10.01
N ASN A 399 -1.00 -27.08 -10.12
CA ASN A 399 -0.38 -28.34 -10.49
C ASN A 399 -0.09 -29.27 -9.29
N GLN A 400 -0.28 -28.81 -8.06
CA GLN A 400 -0.18 -29.60 -6.82
C GLN A 400 -1.49 -30.33 -6.52
#